data_ddc20458f81ae0a1400368570978df21
#
_entry.id   ddc20458f81ae0a1400368570978df21
#
_cell.length_a   1.000
_cell.length_b   1.000
_cell.length_c   1.000
_cell.angle_alpha   90.00
_cell.angle_beta   90.00
_cell.angle_gamma   90.00
#
_symmetry.space_group_name_H-M   'P 1'
#
loop_
_entity.id
_entity.type
_entity.pdbx_description
1 polymer ?
#
loop_
_entity_poly.entity_id
_entity_poly.type
_entity_poly.pdbx_seq_one_letter_code
_entity_poly.pdbx_strand_id
1 'polypeptide(L)'
;MAKNNQKIRSILLLAILIRVILVFISAWHPDLPNHIDWGNRFLSYGPRNFYESSVWSVSWPNQPFGSILLFASIALIKNWLFAGIMFINNHIPAFPSFIIPILELKLHAWLVKLPFILADLGIGYLIYKTVLELKDSKIASIAASFFLFNPVLIYNSTIWGQTDSLINLLALLGFYLVFKKKYLPGIILFLSTFLFKLSLIIYLPIFGLFLLKRIQDWKKFILPILFFILFIFCLAIPFTFDGKNSFQWLWYMYTNRVLVRQGSMLNGNAFNLWSLIFSIDISKSEFGQFLGLSYQLIGRILYIIFLIPIWIKFFRSPNSLINLLSALTLSTFGSFIFLTNMHERYLYPIFPLITILIFLPNSFIKKTDLIILSVIHFLNLYNLWFYPSIPFIKTALISFNFLLC
;
A
#
# COMPACT_ATOMS: atom_id res chain seq x y z
N MET A 1 29.49 -17.49 -1.85
CA MET A 1 28.26 -17.08 -1.12
C MET A 1 28.48 -15.90 -0.15
N ALA A 2 29.56 -15.87 0.67
CA ALA A 2 29.79 -14.79 1.65
C ALA A 2 29.88 -13.37 1.02
N LYS A 3 30.63 -13.18 -0.05
CA LYS A 3 30.83 -11.89 -0.74
C LYS A 3 29.55 -11.34 -1.38
N ASN A 4 28.62 -12.21 -1.80
CA ASN A 4 27.33 -11.85 -2.38
C ASN A 4 26.33 -11.35 -1.31
N ASN A 5 26.36 -11.96 -0.12
CA ASN A 5 25.53 -11.53 1.00
C ASN A 5 25.99 -10.16 1.59
N GLN A 6 27.27 -9.84 1.44
CA GLN A 6 27.81 -8.56 1.92
C GLN A 6 27.25 -7.38 1.12
N LYS A 7 27.11 -7.51 -0.21
CA LYS A 7 26.62 -6.43 -1.07
C LYS A 7 25.16 -6.07 -0.79
N ILE A 8 24.27 -7.04 -0.67
CA ILE A 8 22.85 -6.77 -0.34
C ILE A 8 22.73 -6.19 1.07
N ARG A 9 23.53 -6.65 2.04
CA ARG A 9 23.54 -6.07 3.39
C ARG A 9 23.91 -4.59 3.38
N SER A 10 24.97 -4.19 2.63
CA SER A 10 25.37 -2.79 2.50
C SER A 10 24.28 -1.93 1.87
N ILE A 11 23.56 -2.45 0.84
CA ILE A 11 22.43 -1.76 0.20
C ILE A 11 21.29 -1.57 1.20
N LEU A 12 20.94 -2.60 1.96
CA LEU A 12 19.89 -2.52 2.98
C LEU A 12 20.27 -1.55 4.11
N LEU A 13 21.52 -1.58 4.58
CA LEU A 13 22.01 -0.65 5.60
C LEU A 13 21.95 0.81 5.12
N LEU A 14 22.35 1.07 3.86
CA LEU A 14 22.25 2.41 3.29
C LEU A 14 20.78 2.83 3.14
N ALA A 15 19.91 1.92 2.70
CA ALA A 15 18.48 2.20 2.59
C ALA A 15 17.83 2.47 3.96
N ILE A 16 18.24 1.78 5.02
CA ILE A 16 17.84 2.04 6.40
C ILE A 16 18.32 3.42 6.83
N LEU A 17 19.62 3.73 6.64
CA LEU A 17 20.18 5.01 7.04
C LEU A 17 19.43 6.19 6.41
N ILE A 18 19.18 6.13 5.10
CA ILE A 18 18.41 7.17 4.41
C ILE A 18 16.99 7.32 5.02
N ARG A 19 16.31 6.22 5.30
CA ARG A 19 14.95 6.25 5.88
C ARG A 19 14.94 6.74 7.33
N VAL A 20 15.96 6.38 8.12
CA VAL A 20 16.13 6.89 9.49
C VAL A 20 16.35 8.40 9.50
N ILE A 21 17.08 8.95 8.52
CA ILE A 21 17.23 10.40 8.39
C ILE A 21 15.91 11.05 7.96
N LEU A 22 15.24 10.48 6.96
CA LEU A 22 14.06 11.08 6.35
C LEU A 22 12.79 10.90 7.19
N VAL A 23 12.73 9.93 8.10
CA VAL A 23 11.54 9.69 8.97
C VAL A 23 11.20 10.90 9.83
N PHE A 24 12.21 11.71 10.17
CA PHE A 24 12.04 12.93 10.97
C PHE A 24 11.39 14.08 10.19
N ILE A 25 11.35 14.01 8.86
CA ILE A 25 10.64 14.99 8.06
C ILE A 25 9.15 14.84 8.37
N SER A 26 8.56 15.89 8.90
CA SER A 26 7.12 15.97 9.08
C SER A 26 6.49 16.19 7.73
N ALA A 27 5.55 15.34 7.34
CA ALA A 27 4.74 15.56 6.15
C ALA A 27 3.32 15.90 6.58
N TRP A 28 2.73 16.87 5.91
CA TRP A 28 1.32 17.15 6.10
C TRP A 28 0.54 16.40 5.01
N HIS A 29 0.03 15.24 5.39
CA HIS A 29 -0.94 14.48 4.59
C HIS A 29 -2.00 13.94 5.56
N PRO A 30 -3.30 14.05 5.25
CA PRO A 30 -4.38 13.73 6.21
C PRO A 30 -4.40 12.28 6.70
N ASP A 31 -3.80 11.35 5.96
CA ASP A 31 -3.79 9.95 6.36
C ASP A 31 -2.95 9.69 7.62
N LEU A 32 -1.80 10.35 7.77
CA LEU A 32 -0.96 10.14 8.96
C LEU A 32 -1.64 10.59 10.26
N PRO A 33 -2.23 11.80 10.36
CA PRO A 33 -3.09 12.18 11.49
C PRO A 33 -4.26 11.23 11.72
N ASN A 34 -4.91 10.71 10.66
CA ASN A 34 -5.97 9.72 10.78
C ASN A 34 -5.47 8.42 11.44
N HIS A 35 -4.33 7.90 11.00
CA HIS A 35 -3.75 6.69 11.56
C HIS A 35 -3.43 6.85 13.06
N ILE A 36 -2.91 8.02 13.45
CA ILE A 36 -2.63 8.37 14.84
C ILE A 36 -3.94 8.46 15.66
N ASP A 37 -4.93 9.20 15.15
CA ASP A 37 -6.22 9.39 15.81
C ASP A 37 -6.96 8.06 15.98
N TRP A 38 -7.05 7.24 14.93
CA TRP A 38 -7.70 5.93 14.98
C TRP A 38 -7.02 4.99 15.97
N GLY A 39 -5.69 4.98 16.05
CA GLY A 39 -4.95 4.19 17.03
C GLY A 39 -5.27 4.61 18.47
N ASN A 40 -5.21 5.91 18.77
CA ASN A 40 -5.52 6.45 20.10
C ASN A 40 -6.98 6.20 20.48
N ARG A 41 -7.91 6.47 19.56
CA ARG A 41 -9.36 6.30 19.83
C ARG A 41 -9.75 4.84 19.96
N PHE A 42 -9.08 3.91 19.27
CA PHE A 42 -9.31 2.50 19.50
C PHE A 42 -9.00 2.10 20.95
N LEU A 43 -7.91 2.63 21.52
CA LEU A 43 -7.55 2.36 22.92
C LEU A 43 -8.56 2.97 23.90
N SER A 44 -9.19 4.11 23.56
CA SER A 44 -10.17 4.79 24.43
C SER A 44 -11.59 4.26 24.25
N TYR A 45 -12.03 3.97 23.03
CA TYR A 45 -13.39 3.52 22.74
C TYR A 45 -13.58 2.01 22.96
N GLY A 46 -12.49 1.25 22.84
CA GLY A 46 -12.51 -0.21 22.78
C GLY A 46 -13.05 -0.75 21.45
N PRO A 47 -12.84 -2.03 21.17
CA PRO A 47 -13.17 -2.63 19.87
C PRO A 47 -14.66 -2.56 19.53
N ARG A 48 -15.56 -2.71 20.52
CA ARG A 48 -17.02 -2.70 20.29
C ARG A 48 -17.55 -1.37 19.77
N ASN A 49 -17.04 -0.26 20.34
CA ASN A 49 -17.58 1.07 20.08
C ASN A 49 -16.82 1.80 18.97
N PHE A 50 -15.68 1.29 18.55
CA PHE A 50 -14.78 2.00 17.66
C PHE A 50 -15.44 2.42 16.34
N TYR A 51 -16.04 1.48 15.60
CA TYR A 51 -16.66 1.79 14.30
C TYR A 51 -18.02 2.48 14.42
N GLU A 52 -18.63 2.45 15.59
CA GLU A 52 -19.92 3.10 15.87
C GLU A 52 -19.79 4.55 16.36
N SER A 53 -18.59 4.94 16.78
CA SER A 53 -18.35 6.30 17.25
C SER A 53 -18.52 7.33 16.14
N SER A 54 -19.02 8.50 16.49
CA SER A 54 -19.21 9.67 15.62
C SER A 54 -18.16 10.77 15.79
N VAL A 55 -17.29 10.65 16.81
CA VAL A 55 -16.31 11.69 17.15
C VAL A 55 -14.93 11.34 16.67
N TRP A 56 -14.43 12.07 15.67
CA TRP A 56 -13.12 11.90 15.04
C TRP A 56 -12.43 13.23 14.87
N SER A 57 -11.08 13.23 14.95
CA SER A 57 -10.31 14.48 14.82
C SER A 57 -10.18 14.92 13.36
N VAL A 58 -10.10 14.00 12.40
CA VAL A 58 -9.95 14.27 10.97
C VAL A 58 -11.08 13.60 10.19
N SER A 59 -11.12 12.25 10.16
CA SER A 59 -12.18 11.51 9.48
C SER A 59 -12.50 10.19 10.19
N TRP A 60 -13.73 9.71 9.99
CA TRP A 60 -14.13 8.39 10.48
C TRP A 60 -13.34 7.26 9.80
N PRO A 61 -13.13 6.12 10.50
CA PRO A 61 -12.30 5.03 9.99
C PRO A 61 -12.96 4.34 8.78
N ASN A 62 -12.28 4.42 7.63
CA ASN A 62 -12.67 3.80 6.37
C ASN A 62 -11.73 2.67 5.96
N GLN A 63 -10.87 2.21 6.86
CA GLN A 63 -9.98 1.07 6.62
C GLN A 63 -10.48 -0.17 7.39
N PRO A 64 -10.21 -1.39 6.88
CA PRO A 64 -10.52 -2.62 7.57
C PRO A 64 -9.83 -2.70 8.95
N PHE A 65 -10.41 -3.49 9.82
CA PHE A 65 -10.03 -3.57 11.24
C PHE A 65 -8.57 -4.04 11.47
N GLY A 66 -7.94 -4.77 10.54
CA GLY A 66 -6.51 -5.09 10.64
C GLY A 66 -5.61 -3.86 10.65
N SER A 67 -5.92 -2.84 9.84
CA SER A 67 -5.23 -1.54 9.92
C SER A 67 -5.45 -0.87 11.27
N ILE A 68 -6.66 -0.92 11.79
CA ILE A 68 -7.00 -0.31 13.08
C ILE A 68 -6.25 -0.99 14.23
N LEU A 69 -6.19 -2.33 14.23
CA LEU A 69 -5.40 -3.09 15.20
C LEU A 69 -3.91 -2.77 15.12
N LEU A 70 -3.36 -2.58 13.92
CA LEU A 70 -1.98 -2.13 13.74
C LEU A 70 -1.76 -0.74 14.37
N PHE A 71 -2.62 0.23 14.07
CA PHE A 71 -2.48 1.59 14.62
C PHE A 71 -2.68 1.61 16.13
N ALA A 72 -3.61 0.83 16.66
CA ALA A 72 -3.81 0.67 18.10
C ALA A 72 -2.58 0.05 18.79
N SER A 73 -1.97 -0.96 18.17
CA SER A 73 -0.72 -1.56 18.69
C SER A 73 0.43 -0.54 18.72
N ILE A 74 0.53 0.30 17.68
CA ILE A 74 1.53 1.37 17.63
C ILE A 74 1.25 2.43 18.71
N ALA A 75 -0.01 2.82 18.92
CA ALA A 75 -0.39 3.76 19.97
C ALA A 75 -0.04 3.21 21.36
N LEU A 76 -0.27 1.93 21.61
CA LEU A 76 0.10 1.25 22.86
C LEU A 76 1.62 1.24 23.06
N ILE A 77 2.40 0.88 22.02
CA ILE A 77 3.85 0.92 22.04
C ILE A 77 4.37 2.35 22.32
N LYS A 78 3.77 3.36 21.65
CA LYS A 78 4.10 4.76 21.90
C LYS A 78 3.87 5.14 23.37
N ASN A 79 2.75 4.75 23.94
CA ASN A 79 2.44 5.06 25.33
C ASN A 79 3.44 4.42 26.30
N TRP A 80 3.81 3.15 26.09
CA TRP A 80 4.82 2.47 26.92
C TRP A 80 6.21 3.08 26.76
N LEU A 81 6.63 3.37 25.53
CA LEU A 81 7.93 4.00 25.28
C LEU A 81 8.00 5.39 25.93
N PHE A 82 6.95 6.19 25.77
CA PHE A 82 6.91 7.54 26.33
C PHE A 82 6.90 7.50 27.87
N ALA A 83 6.14 6.60 28.48
CA ALA A 83 6.17 6.38 29.93
C ALA A 83 7.56 5.95 30.44
N GLY A 84 8.25 5.05 29.72
CA GLY A 84 9.61 4.66 30.03
C GLY A 84 10.61 5.82 29.91
N ILE A 85 10.48 6.65 28.87
CA ILE A 85 11.31 7.85 28.68
C ILE A 85 11.07 8.84 29.83
N MET A 86 9.82 9.08 30.23
CA MET A 86 9.47 9.93 31.35
C MET A 86 10.02 9.39 32.69
N PHE A 87 9.97 8.06 32.87
CA PHE A 87 10.58 7.43 34.04
C PHE A 87 12.10 7.71 34.09
N ILE A 88 12.81 7.54 32.96
CA ILE A 88 14.23 7.83 32.86
C ILE A 88 14.49 9.31 33.13
N ASN A 89 13.72 10.21 32.52
CA ASN A 89 13.84 11.65 32.72
C ASN A 89 13.72 12.08 34.19
N ASN A 90 12.82 11.42 34.92
CA ASN A 90 12.56 11.78 36.33
C ASN A 90 13.56 11.17 37.31
N HIS A 91 14.33 10.13 36.92
CA HIS A 91 15.24 9.42 37.81
C HIS A 91 16.72 9.59 37.44
N ILE A 92 17.04 10.05 36.23
CA ILE A 92 18.40 10.21 35.74
C ILE A 92 18.66 11.69 35.46
N PRO A 93 19.39 12.42 36.36
CA PRO A 93 19.63 13.86 36.17
C PRO A 93 20.39 14.24 34.88
N ALA A 94 21.19 13.31 34.34
CA ALA A 94 21.95 13.52 33.10
C ALA A 94 21.06 13.37 31.83
N PHE A 95 19.78 13.01 31.96
CA PHE A 95 18.89 12.84 30.80
C PHE A 95 18.60 14.21 30.16
N PRO A 96 18.67 14.31 28.81
CA PRO A 96 18.45 15.58 28.11
C PRO A 96 16.96 15.93 28.02
N SER A 97 16.38 16.49 29.08
CA SER A 97 14.96 16.79 29.22
C SER A 97 14.39 17.67 28.09
N PHE A 98 15.24 18.46 27.41
CA PHE A 98 14.84 19.30 26.26
C PHE A 98 14.27 18.51 25.07
N ILE A 99 14.52 17.19 24.99
CA ILE A 99 13.96 16.34 23.93
C ILE A 99 12.49 15.92 24.19
N ILE A 100 12.01 16.02 25.44
CA ILE A 100 10.65 15.55 25.82
C ILE A 100 9.55 16.20 24.98
N PRO A 101 9.49 17.54 24.80
CA PRO A 101 8.45 18.16 23.98
C PRO A 101 8.46 17.67 22.50
N ILE A 102 9.66 17.39 21.97
CA ILE A 102 9.82 16.86 20.61
C ILE A 102 9.26 15.44 20.52
N LEU A 103 9.57 14.59 21.51
CA LEU A 103 9.08 13.21 21.54
C LEU A 103 7.57 13.16 21.77
N GLU A 104 7.04 13.99 22.65
CA GLU A 104 5.59 14.08 22.87
C GLU A 104 4.84 14.38 21.57
N LEU A 105 5.32 15.33 20.78
CA LEU A 105 4.68 15.78 19.56
C LEU A 105 4.87 14.81 18.38
N LYS A 106 6.07 14.18 18.26
CA LYS A 106 6.48 13.52 17.00
C LYS A 106 6.68 12.01 17.10
N LEU A 107 6.87 11.46 18.30
CA LEU A 107 7.18 10.03 18.47
C LEU A 107 6.11 9.12 17.83
N HIS A 108 4.83 9.46 18.01
CA HIS A 108 3.74 8.65 17.45
C HIS A 108 3.80 8.62 15.92
N ALA A 109 4.00 9.77 15.28
CA ALA A 109 4.12 9.85 13.82
C ALA A 109 5.31 9.03 13.29
N TRP A 110 6.46 9.05 13.98
CA TRP A 110 7.62 8.24 13.60
C TRP A 110 7.34 6.75 13.73
N LEU A 111 6.69 6.33 14.81
CA LEU A 111 6.34 4.93 15.04
C LEU A 111 5.32 4.41 14.03
N VAL A 112 4.35 5.24 13.60
CA VAL A 112 3.39 4.86 12.55
C VAL A 112 4.08 4.59 11.22
N LYS A 113 5.14 5.31 10.88
CA LYS A 113 5.90 5.10 9.64
C LYS A 113 6.73 3.81 9.64
N LEU A 114 7.15 3.35 10.83
CA LEU A 114 8.12 2.25 10.96
C LEU A 114 7.69 0.94 10.29
N PRO A 115 6.46 0.41 10.45
CA PRO A 115 6.03 -0.81 9.79
C PRO A 115 6.10 -0.71 8.26
N PHE A 116 5.82 0.46 7.69
CA PHE A 116 5.81 0.69 6.25
C PHE A 116 7.24 0.81 5.70
N ILE A 117 8.14 1.41 6.47
CA ILE A 117 9.59 1.41 6.17
C ILE A 117 10.14 -0.02 6.17
N LEU A 118 9.81 -0.82 7.19
CA LEU A 118 10.22 -2.21 7.28
C LEU A 118 9.65 -3.05 6.12
N ALA A 119 8.42 -2.77 5.72
CA ALA A 119 7.80 -3.41 4.57
C ALA A 119 8.54 -3.11 3.25
N ASP A 120 8.94 -1.85 3.01
CA ASP A 120 9.77 -1.49 1.85
C ASP A 120 11.10 -2.24 1.83
N LEU A 121 11.77 -2.35 2.98
CA LEU A 121 13.02 -3.11 3.09
C LEU A 121 12.78 -4.59 2.80
N GLY A 122 11.66 -5.13 3.29
CA GLY A 122 11.22 -6.50 3.02
C GLY A 122 10.94 -6.75 1.54
N ILE A 123 10.25 -5.82 0.85
CA ILE A 123 10.01 -5.90 -0.59
C ILE A 123 11.34 -5.85 -1.35
N GLY A 124 12.24 -4.92 -1.02
CA GLY A 124 13.56 -4.82 -1.66
C GLY A 124 14.37 -6.11 -1.52
N TYR A 125 14.35 -6.74 -0.34
CA TYR A 125 14.99 -8.03 -0.13
C TYR A 125 14.30 -9.16 -0.89
N LEU A 126 12.97 -9.16 -0.99
CA LEU A 126 12.21 -10.14 -1.76
C LEU A 126 12.47 -10.01 -3.27
N ILE A 127 12.60 -8.79 -3.79
CA ILE A 127 13.03 -8.51 -5.17
C ILE A 127 14.44 -9.09 -5.40
N TYR A 128 15.38 -8.80 -4.48
CA TYR A 128 16.71 -9.39 -4.53
C TYR A 128 16.66 -10.92 -4.65
N LYS A 129 15.90 -11.59 -3.77
CA LYS A 129 15.75 -13.05 -3.79
C LYS A 129 15.15 -13.56 -5.08
N THR A 130 14.10 -12.93 -5.56
CA THR A 130 13.40 -13.36 -6.78
C THR A 130 14.30 -13.23 -8.01
N VAL A 131 15.03 -12.11 -8.13
CA VAL A 131 15.95 -11.90 -9.26
C VAL A 131 17.20 -12.78 -9.15
N LEU A 132 17.69 -13.06 -7.93
CA LEU A 132 18.83 -13.94 -7.70
C LEU A 132 18.58 -15.39 -8.17
N GLU A 133 17.33 -15.85 -8.15
CA GLU A 133 16.96 -17.18 -8.65
C GLU A 133 17.01 -17.27 -10.19
N LEU A 134 17.00 -16.14 -10.87
CA LEU A 134 16.91 -16.04 -12.32
C LEU A 134 18.19 -15.48 -12.97
N LYS A 135 18.99 -14.78 -12.18
CA LYS A 135 20.18 -14.04 -12.59
C LYS A 135 21.27 -14.14 -11.52
N ASP A 136 22.40 -13.48 -11.75
CA ASP A 136 23.48 -13.37 -10.78
C ASP A 136 23.21 -12.36 -9.64
N SER A 137 24.03 -12.42 -8.61
CA SER A 137 23.90 -11.56 -7.43
C SER A 137 24.17 -10.07 -7.69
N LYS A 138 24.92 -9.73 -8.74
CA LYS A 138 25.16 -8.34 -9.13
C LYS A 138 23.87 -7.73 -9.69
N ILE A 139 23.20 -8.44 -10.58
CA ILE A 139 21.92 -8.01 -11.18
C ILE A 139 20.84 -7.96 -10.11
N ALA A 140 20.76 -8.97 -9.23
CA ALA A 140 19.81 -9.00 -8.12
C ALA A 140 20.02 -7.80 -7.15
N SER A 141 21.27 -7.45 -6.86
CA SER A 141 21.59 -6.28 -6.04
C SER A 141 21.17 -4.96 -6.70
N ILE A 142 21.37 -4.85 -8.02
CA ILE A 142 20.92 -3.68 -8.80
C ILE A 142 19.40 -3.58 -8.78
N ALA A 143 18.68 -4.70 -8.95
CA ALA A 143 17.22 -4.71 -8.88
C ALA A 143 16.70 -4.22 -7.52
N ALA A 144 17.26 -4.72 -6.41
CA ALA A 144 16.93 -4.26 -5.09
C ALA A 144 17.21 -2.76 -4.90
N SER A 145 18.33 -2.25 -5.46
CA SER A 145 18.69 -0.83 -5.40
C SER A 145 17.69 0.03 -6.17
N PHE A 146 17.24 -0.38 -7.35
CA PHE A 146 16.21 0.34 -8.12
C PHE A 146 14.91 0.51 -7.32
N PHE A 147 14.54 -0.48 -6.53
CA PHE A 147 13.37 -0.38 -5.64
C PHE A 147 13.67 0.46 -4.40
N LEU A 148 14.72 0.09 -3.63
CA LEU A 148 14.98 0.68 -2.31
C LEU A 148 15.31 2.17 -2.34
N PHE A 149 15.92 2.66 -3.43
CA PHE A 149 16.27 4.07 -3.61
C PHE A 149 15.31 4.83 -4.54
N ASN A 150 14.17 4.23 -4.89
CA ASN A 150 13.15 4.91 -5.68
C ASN A 150 12.50 6.02 -4.82
N PRO A 151 12.50 7.28 -5.28
CA PRO A 151 11.95 8.40 -4.52
C PRO A 151 10.46 8.26 -4.23
N VAL A 152 9.69 7.63 -5.12
CA VAL A 152 8.26 7.34 -4.92
C VAL A 152 8.03 6.55 -3.64
N LEU A 153 8.81 5.47 -3.45
CA LEU A 153 8.63 4.54 -2.35
C LEU A 153 9.09 5.17 -1.02
N ILE A 154 10.23 5.86 -1.05
CA ILE A 154 10.73 6.61 0.11
C ILE A 154 9.70 7.68 0.53
N TYR A 155 9.17 8.41 -0.43
CA TYR A 155 8.18 9.45 -0.15
C TYR A 155 6.89 8.87 0.45
N ASN A 156 6.36 7.80 -0.15
CA ASN A 156 5.11 7.17 0.29
C ASN A 156 5.22 6.55 1.70
N SER A 157 6.26 5.77 1.97
CA SER A 157 6.42 5.05 3.24
C SER A 157 7.04 5.89 4.35
N THR A 158 8.12 6.63 4.02
CA THR A 158 8.99 7.26 5.02
C THR A 158 8.55 8.69 5.33
N ILE A 159 8.08 9.44 4.33
CA ILE A 159 7.62 10.81 4.55
C ILE A 159 6.14 10.81 4.89
N TRP A 160 5.29 10.18 4.09
CA TRP A 160 3.84 10.16 4.31
C TRP A 160 3.36 9.15 5.35
N GLY A 161 4.02 7.99 5.50
CA GLY A 161 3.57 6.94 6.42
C GLY A 161 2.35 6.16 5.92
N GLN A 162 2.32 5.84 4.62
CA GLN A 162 1.21 5.13 3.97
C GLN A 162 1.30 3.61 4.13
N THR A 163 0.13 2.96 4.24
CA THR A 163 -0.01 1.51 4.41
C THR A 163 0.33 0.69 3.16
N ASP A 164 0.53 1.34 2.01
CA ASP A 164 0.69 0.66 0.72
C ASP A 164 1.87 -0.31 0.70
N SER A 165 3.00 0.03 1.33
CA SER A 165 4.16 -0.86 1.42
C SER A 165 3.83 -2.19 2.11
N LEU A 166 3.06 -2.15 3.20
CA LEU A 166 2.72 -3.35 3.98
C LEU A 166 1.87 -4.32 3.16
N ILE A 167 0.79 -3.84 2.54
CA ILE A 167 -0.08 -4.70 1.75
C ILE A 167 0.63 -5.26 0.51
N ASN A 168 1.52 -4.48 -0.10
CA ASN A 168 2.32 -4.94 -1.23
C ASN A 168 3.38 -5.97 -0.84
N LEU A 169 3.99 -5.86 0.35
CA LEU A 169 4.87 -6.90 0.88
C LEU A 169 4.10 -8.21 1.07
N LEU A 170 2.92 -8.17 1.70
CA LEU A 170 2.09 -9.35 1.94
C LEU A 170 1.67 -10.01 0.61
N ALA A 171 1.21 -9.22 -0.36
CA ALA A 171 0.82 -9.72 -1.67
C ALA A 171 2.00 -10.34 -2.42
N LEU A 172 3.11 -9.61 -2.55
CA LEU A 172 4.29 -10.09 -3.29
C LEU A 172 4.89 -11.35 -2.66
N LEU A 173 4.97 -11.39 -1.32
CA LEU A 173 5.42 -12.58 -0.59
C LEU A 173 4.43 -13.74 -0.77
N GLY A 174 3.12 -13.45 -0.78
CA GLY A 174 2.08 -14.43 -1.09
C GLY A 174 2.27 -15.05 -2.48
N PHE A 175 2.43 -14.23 -3.52
CA PHE A 175 2.72 -14.69 -4.88
C PHE A 175 4.03 -15.50 -4.94
N TYR A 176 5.10 -15.02 -4.31
CA TYR A 176 6.37 -15.71 -4.26
C TYR A 176 6.26 -17.11 -3.62
N LEU A 177 5.56 -17.21 -2.48
CA LEU A 177 5.39 -18.49 -1.79
C LEU A 177 4.53 -19.48 -2.60
N VAL A 178 3.45 -19.01 -3.24
CA VAL A 178 2.65 -19.84 -4.16
C VAL A 178 3.50 -20.29 -5.35
N PHE A 179 4.33 -19.40 -5.88
CA PHE A 179 5.27 -19.77 -6.94
C PHE A 179 6.23 -20.86 -6.50
N LYS A 180 6.65 -20.85 -5.23
CA LYS A 180 7.47 -21.89 -4.57
C LYS A 180 6.67 -23.12 -4.10
N LYS A 181 5.42 -23.28 -4.53
CA LYS A 181 4.50 -24.36 -4.12
C LYS A 181 4.17 -24.41 -2.61
N LYS A 182 4.46 -23.33 -1.87
CA LYS A 182 4.05 -23.14 -0.46
C LYS A 182 2.67 -22.49 -0.42
N TYR A 183 1.64 -23.27 -0.75
CA TYR A 183 0.28 -22.75 -0.99
C TYR A 183 -0.37 -22.17 0.25
N LEU A 184 -0.35 -22.92 1.38
CA LEU A 184 -1.01 -22.49 2.62
C LEU A 184 -0.55 -21.08 3.07
N PRO A 185 0.73 -20.83 3.38
CA PRO A 185 1.15 -19.50 3.79
C PRO A 185 1.02 -18.46 2.67
N GLY A 186 1.20 -18.85 1.41
CA GLY A 186 1.11 -17.90 0.29
C GLY A 186 -0.31 -17.36 0.09
N ILE A 187 -1.33 -18.21 0.16
CA ILE A 187 -2.74 -17.81 0.04
C ILE A 187 -3.15 -16.96 1.25
N ILE A 188 -2.79 -17.40 2.46
CA ILE A 188 -3.13 -16.65 3.69
C ILE A 188 -2.51 -15.25 3.65
N LEU A 189 -1.24 -15.11 3.27
CA LEU A 189 -0.59 -13.80 3.18
C LEU A 189 -1.25 -12.89 2.13
N PHE A 190 -1.58 -13.43 0.95
CA PHE A 190 -2.31 -12.62 -0.03
C PHE A 190 -3.68 -12.17 0.48
N LEU A 191 -4.47 -13.08 1.05
CA LEU A 191 -5.78 -12.76 1.60
C LEU A 191 -5.68 -11.77 2.78
N SER A 192 -4.60 -11.84 3.58
CA SER A 192 -4.36 -10.90 4.69
C SER A 192 -4.23 -9.45 4.23
N THR A 193 -3.93 -9.18 2.97
CA THR A 193 -3.94 -7.80 2.44
C THR A 193 -5.29 -7.13 2.63
N PHE A 194 -6.40 -7.89 2.53
CA PHE A 194 -7.77 -7.39 2.67
C PHE A 194 -8.16 -7.04 4.10
N LEU A 195 -7.38 -7.51 5.10
CA LEU A 195 -7.54 -7.06 6.49
C LEU A 195 -7.02 -5.62 6.70
N PHE A 196 -6.11 -5.17 5.84
CA PHE A 196 -5.52 -3.84 5.95
C PHE A 196 -6.11 -2.85 4.94
N LYS A 197 -6.26 -3.26 3.67
CA LYS A 197 -6.75 -2.38 2.61
C LYS A 197 -7.29 -3.19 1.44
N LEU A 198 -8.41 -2.75 0.86
CA LEU A 198 -9.02 -3.47 -0.27
C LEU A 198 -8.42 -3.14 -1.65
N SER A 199 -7.45 -2.22 -1.73
CA SER A 199 -6.94 -1.75 -3.03
C SER A 199 -6.38 -2.85 -3.94
N LEU A 200 -5.88 -3.96 -3.37
CA LEU A 200 -5.35 -5.09 -4.14
C LEU A 200 -6.41 -6.12 -4.56
N ILE A 201 -7.71 -5.82 -4.40
CA ILE A 201 -8.80 -6.68 -4.89
C ILE A 201 -8.73 -6.90 -6.40
N ILE A 202 -8.14 -5.96 -7.14
CA ILE A 202 -7.87 -6.06 -8.58
C ILE A 202 -6.98 -7.25 -8.96
N TYR A 203 -6.22 -7.78 -8.01
CA TYR A 203 -5.37 -8.96 -8.21
C TYR A 203 -6.09 -10.29 -7.98
N LEU A 204 -7.25 -10.27 -7.31
CA LEU A 204 -7.96 -11.49 -6.92
C LEU A 204 -8.28 -12.40 -8.12
N PRO A 205 -8.77 -11.89 -9.28
CA PRO A 205 -9.04 -12.75 -10.43
C PRO A 205 -7.78 -13.38 -11.02
N ILE A 206 -6.67 -12.61 -11.10
CA ILE A 206 -5.38 -13.10 -11.61
C ILE A 206 -4.82 -14.15 -10.67
N PHE A 207 -4.84 -13.87 -9.35
CA PHE A 207 -4.36 -14.79 -8.33
C PHE A 207 -5.19 -16.08 -8.29
N GLY A 208 -6.52 -15.96 -8.34
CA GLY A 208 -7.42 -17.11 -8.38
C GLY A 208 -7.15 -18.00 -9.60
N LEU A 209 -7.04 -17.42 -10.79
CA LEU A 209 -6.70 -18.17 -12.00
C LEU A 209 -5.32 -18.83 -11.91
N PHE A 210 -4.33 -18.12 -11.37
CA PHE A 210 -2.99 -18.66 -11.13
C PHE A 210 -3.02 -19.88 -10.19
N LEU A 211 -3.81 -19.81 -9.12
CA LEU A 211 -3.99 -20.91 -8.18
C LEU A 211 -4.69 -22.10 -8.84
N LEU A 212 -5.83 -21.88 -9.52
CA LEU A 212 -6.62 -22.92 -10.19
C LEU A 212 -5.82 -23.71 -11.22
N LYS A 213 -4.92 -23.03 -11.96
CA LYS A 213 -4.07 -23.69 -12.95
C LYS A 213 -2.86 -24.40 -12.36
N ARG A 214 -2.48 -24.07 -11.12
CA ARG A 214 -1.26 -24.58 -10.49
C ARG A 214 -1.52 -25.63 -9.41
N ILE A 215 -2.66 -25.55 -8.75
CA ILE A 215 -3.05 -26.46 -7.69
C ILE A 215 -3.97 -27.52 -8.25
N GLN A 216 -3.50 -28.77 -8.33
CA GLN A 216 -4.32 -29.92 -8.75
C GLN A 216 -5.13 -30.49 -7.57
N ASP A 217 -4.62 -30.39 -6.36
CA ASP A 217 -5.27 -30.85 -5.13
C ASP A 217 -6.15 -29.73 -4.55
N TRP A 218 -7.46 -29.87 -4.68
CA TRP A 218 -8.45 -28.91 -4.22
C TRP A 218 -8.34 -28.59 -2.71
N LYS A 219 -7.85 -29.54 -1.88
CA LYS A 219 -7.63 -29.30 -0.46
C LYS A 219 -6.57 -28.23 -0.22
N LYS A 220 -5.50 -28.20 -1.02
CA LYS A 220 -4.47 -27.16 -0.95
C LYS A 220 -4.97 -25.78 -1.39
N PHE A 221 -6.09 -25.71 -2.09
CA PHE A 221 -6.76 -24.48 -2.45
C PHE A 221 -7.76 -24.01 -1.39
N ILE A 222 -8.62 -24.93 -0.92
CA ILE A 222 -9.74 -24.59 -0.01
C ILE A 222 -9.28 -24.43 1.43
N LEU A 223 -8.41 -25.28 1.95
CA LEU A 223 -7.97 -25.21 3.35
C LEU A 223 -7.40 -23.83 3.75
N PRO A 224 -6.51 -23.19 2.98
CA PRO A 224 -6.02 -21.85 3.31
C PRO A 224 -7.15 -20.80 3.41
N ILE A 225 -8.13 -20.91 2.53
CA ILE A 225 -9.28 -19.99 2.52
C ILE A 225 -10.13 -20.20 3.77
N LEU A 226 -10.43 -21.46 4.13
CA LEU A 226 -11.18 -21.77 5.34
C LEU A 226 -10.44 -21.32 6.60
N PHE A 227 -9.13 -21.58 6.69
CA PHE A 227 -8.31 -21.07 7.79
C PHE A 227 -8.35 -19.56 7.87
N PHE A 228 -8.24 -18.87 6.74
CA PHE A 228 -8.30 -17.41 6.72
C PHE A 228 -9.67 -16.88 7.15
N ILE A 229 -10.75 -17.50 6.68
CA ILE A 229 -12.13 -17.14 7.09
C ILE A 229 -12.30 -17.35 8.59
N LEU A 230 -11.90 -18.51 9.13
CA LEU A 230 -11.96 -18.77 10.56
C LEU A 230 -11.14 -17.76 11.36
N PHE A 231 -9.92 -17.46 10.90
CA PHE A 231 -9.05 -16.46 11.52
C PHE A 231 -9.71 -15.09 11.58
N ILE A 232 -10.32 -14.62 10.45
CA ILE A 232 -11.06 -13.36 10.43
C ILE A 232 -12.23 -13.37 11.41
N PHE A 233 -13.01 -14.45 11.46
CA PHE A 233 -14.13 -14.54 12.41
C PHE A 233 -13.66 -14.48 13.86
N CYS A 234 -12.57 -15.16 14.21
CA CYS A 234 -11.99 -15.10 15.55
C CYS A 234 -11.50 -13.67 15.88
N LEU A 235 -10.84 -13.01 14.95
CA LEU A 235 -10.39 -11.62 15.13
C LEU A 235 -11.55 -10.63 15.25
N ALA A 236 -12.70 -10.92 14.65
CA ALA A 236 -13.88 -10.07 14.70
C ALA A 236 -14.66 -10.18 16.02
N ILE A 237 -14.48 -11.26 16.81
CA ILE A 237 -15.23 -11.48 18.06
C ILE A 237 -15.21 -10.27 19.00
N PRO A 238 -14.05 -9.63 19.29
CA PRO A 238 -14.00 -8.49 20.20
C PRO A 238 -14.79 -7.27 19.73
N PHE A 239 -15.08 -7.18 18.43
CA PHE A 239 -15.79 -6.06 17.82
C PHE A 239 -17.31 -6.26 17.76
N THR A 240 -17.80 -7.47 18.02
CA THR A 240 -19.24 -7.77 17.97
C THR A 240 -19.99 -7.11 19.12
N PHE A 241 -21.17 -6.58 18.82
CA PHE A 241 -22.03 -5.89 19.79
C PHE A 241 -23.51 -6.11 19.43
N ASP A 242 -24.40 -5.82 20.36
CA ASP A 242 -25.87 -5.83 20.20
C ASP A 242 -26.42 -7.15 19.61
N GLY A 243 -25.89 -8.28 20.06
CA GLY A 243 -26.31 -9.61 19.59
C GLY A 243 -25.90 -9.97 18.16
N LYS A 244 -25.15 -9.10 17.47
CA LYS A 244 -24.59 -9.43 16.14
C LYS A 244 -23.48 -10.48 16.29
N ASN A 245 -23.52 -11.49 15.44
CA ASN A 245 -22.39 -12.43 15.32
C ASN A 245 -21.28 -11.83 14.45
N SER A 246 -20.11 -12.48 14.42
CA SER A 246 -18.93 -12.01 13.67
C SER A 246 -19.22 -11.80 12.17
N PHE A 247 -20.07 -12.63 11.55
CA PHE A 247 -20.43 -12.48 10.14
C PHE A 247 -21.25 -11.20 9.92
N GLN A 248 -22.29 -10.97 10.72
CA GLN A 248 -23.13 -9.79 10.62
C GLN A 248 -22.33 -8.51 10.88
N TRP A 249 -21.41 -8.54 11.86
CA TRP A 249 -20.54 -7.42 12.14
C TRP A 249 -19.57 -7.15 10.98
N LEU A 250 -18.91 -8.18 10.43
CA LEU A 250 -18.02 -8.02 9.28
C LEU A 250 -18.77 -7.46 8.07
N TRP A 251 -19.95 -8.00 7.78
CA TRP A 251 -20.79 -7.48 6.70
C TRP A 251 -21.09 -5.99 6.91
N TYR A 252 -21.57 -5.62 8.10
CA TYR A 252 -21.86 -4.25 8.46
C TYR A 252 -20.62 -3.34 8.31
N MET A 253 -19.49 -3.73 8.86
CA MET A 253 -18.25 -2.96 8.81
C MET A 253 -17.79 -2.73 7.37
N TYR A 254 -17.76 -3.79 6.54
CA TYR A 254 -17.36 -3.62 5.15
C TYR A 254 -18.34 -2.79 4.35
N THR A 255 -19.64 -3.01 4.47
CA THR A 255 -20.66 -2.31 3.67
C THR A 255 -20.89 -0.88 4.11
N ASN A 256 -20.81 -0.57 5.41
CA ASN A 256 -21.17 0.75 5.93
C ASN A 256 -19.97 1.61 6.33
N ARG A 257 -18.75 1.05 6.39
CA ARG A 257 -17.54 1.81 6.77
C ARG A 257 -16.45 1.75 5.72
N VAL A 258 -16.10 0.58 5.20
CA VAL A 258 -14.94 0.41 4.32
C VAL A 258 -15.29 0.68 2.85
N LEU A 259 -16.43 0.15 2.37
CA LEU A 259 -16.87 0.32 0.99
C LEU A 259 -17.65 1.62 0.76
N VAL A 260 -18.13 2.24 1.82
CA VAL A 260 -18.74 3.58 1.73
C VAL A 260 -17.65 4.59 1.44
N ARG A 261 -17.73 5.18 0.27
CA ARG A 261 -16.79 6.20 -0.17
C ARG A 261 -17.01 7.48 0.62
N GLN A 262 -15.94 8.07 1.11
CA GLN A 262 -15.97 9.38 1.77
C GLN A 262 -16.24 10.55 0.80
N GLY A 263 -16.30 10.25 -0.49
CA GLY A 263 -16.62 11.20 -1.55
C GLY A 263 -16.91 10.48 -2.87
N SER A 264 -17.75 11.08 -3.70
CA SER A 264 -18.07 10.61 -5.04
C SER A 264 -17.23 11.33 -6.11
N MET A 265 -16.00 11.69 -5.75
CA MET A 265 -15.12 12.45 -6.64
C MET A 265 -14.73 11.64 -7.89
N LEU A 266 -14.68 12.32 -9.02
CA LEU A 266 -14.22 11.72 -10.27
C LEU A 266 -12.74 11.32 -10.18
N ASN A 267 -11.91 12.17 -9.55
CA ASN A 267 -10.48 12.00 -9.41
C ASN A 267 -10.00 12.56 -8.05
N GLY A 268 -9.25 11.74 -7.30
CA GLY A 268 -8.62 12.13 -6.03
C GLY A 268 -7.13 12.47 -6.21
N ASN A 269 -6.78 13.43 -7.08
CA ASN A 269 -5.40 13.85 -7.40
C ASN A 269 -4.57 12.82 -8.19
N ALA A 270 -5.17 11.86 -8.89
CA ALA A 270 -4.42 10.93 -9.74
C ALA A 270 -4.12 11.53 -11.11
N PHE A 271 -2.86 11.42 -11.59
CA PHE A 271 -2.50 11.75 -12.97
C PHE A 271 -2.95 10.60 -13.89
N ASN A 272 -4.23 10.60 -14.25
CA ASN A 272 -4.87 9.55 -15.02
C ASN A 272 -5.74 10.13 -16.16
N LEU A 273 -6.51 9.30 -16.86
CA LEU A 273 -7.38 9.71 -17.96
C LEU A 273 -8.33 10.85 -17.54
N TRP A 274 -8.87 10.78 -16.33
CA TRP A 274 -9.87 11.73 -15.85
C TRP A 274 -9.27 13.11 -15.55
N SER A 275 -8.03 13.14 -15.03
CA SER A 275 -7.30 14.40 -14.86
C SER A 275 -6.89 15.04 -16.20
N LEU A 276 -6.67 14.22 -17.23
CA LEU A 276 -6.35 14.73 -18.56
C LEU A 276 -7.57 15.36 -19.26
N ILE A 277 -8.78 14.81 -19.02
CA ILE A 277 -10.01 15.29 -19.67
C ILE A 277 -10.64 16.46 -18.89
N PHE A 278 -10.60 16.40 -17.55
CA PHE A 278 -11.36 17.30 -16.68
C PHE A 278 -10.49 18.09 -15.69
N SER A 279 -9.16 18.07 -15.84
CA SER A 279 -8.22 18.54 -14.84
C SER A 279 -8.35 17.82 -13.46
N ILE A 280 -7.62 18.31 -12.45
CA ILE A 280 -7.70 17.76 -11.08
C ILE A 280 -8.71 18.59 -10.29
N ASP A 281 -9.98 18.23 -10.45
CA ASP A 281 -11.10 18.85 -9.73
C ASP A 281 -11.76 17.81 -8.81
N ILE A 282 -11.46 17.90 -7.52
CA ILE A 282 -12.02 17.02 -6.50
C ILE A 282 -13.53 17.23 -6.25
N SER A 283 -14.08 18.35 -6.71
CA SER A 283 -15.52 18.64 -6.59
C SER A 283 -16.35 17.91 -7.65
N LYS A 284 -15.72 17.48 -8.75
CA LYS A 284 -16.39 16.81 -9.85
C LYS A 284 -16.80 15.39 -9.48
N SER A 285 -18.08 15.08 -9.67
CA SER A 285 -18.65 13.78 -9.29
C SER A 285 -18.36 12.70 -10.34
N GLU A 286 -18.02 11.49 -9.89
CA GLU A 286 -17.92 10.29 -10.74
C GLU A 286 -19.27 9.84 -11.34
N PHE A 287 -20.37 10.33 -10.78
CA PHE A 287 -21.73 10.07 -11.28
C PHE A 287 -22.18 11.05 -12.37
N GLY A 288 -21.36 12.06 -12.68
CA GLY A 288 -21.54 12.88 -13.87
C GLY A 288 -21.64 12.02 -15.13
N GLN A 289 -22.39 12.46 -16.13
CA GLN A 289 -22.72 11.63 -17.29
C GLN A 289 -22.11 12.17 -18.60
N PHE A 290 -21.77 11.25 -19.48
CA PHE A 290 -21.46 11.49 -20.89
C PHE A 290 -22.24 10.47 -21.74
N LEU A 291 -23.04 10.95 -22.71
CA LEU A 291 -23.92 10.12 -23.55
C LEU A 291 -24.85 9.20 -22.74
N GLY A 292 -25.36 9.67 -21.60
CA GLY A 292 -26.26 8.89 -20.73
C GLY A 292 -25.57 7.85 -19.83
N LEU A 293 -24.25 7.71 -19.92
CA LEU A 293 -23.46 6.81 -19.07
C LEU A 293 -22.69 7.59 -18.00
N SER A 294 -22.67 7.11 -16.76
CA SER A 294 -21.85 7.74 -15.72
C SER A 294 -20.36 7.56 -16.02
N TYR A 295 -19.52 8.54 -15.62
CA TYR A 295 -18.07 8.42 -15.75
C TYR A 295 -17.53 7.18 -15.04
N GLN A 296 -18.13 6.79 -13.91
CA GLN A 296 -17.81 5.57 -13.20
C GLN A 296 -18.01 4.32 -14.08
N LEU A 297 -19.13 4.24 -14.78
CA LEU A 297 -19.43 3.11 -15.68
C LEU A 297 -18.50 3.11 -16.88
N ILE A 298 -18.26 4.28 -17.48
CA ILE A 298 -17.31 4.42 -18.60
C ILE A 298 -15.93 3.94 -18.19
N GLY A 299 -15.42 4.40 -17.02
CA GLY A 299 -14.12 3.97 -16.52
C GLY A 299 -14.00 2.47 -16.30
N ARG A 300 -15.07 1.83 -15.79
CA ARG A 300 -15.13 0.36 -15.63
C ARG A 300 -15.11 -0.36 -16.97
N ILE A 301 -15.86 0.11 -17.94
CA ILE A 301 -15.90 -0.47 -19.29
C ILE A 301 -14.51 -0.39 -19.94
N LEU A 302 -13.88 0.79 -19.90
CA LEU A 302 -12.53 0.99 -20.44
C LEU A 302 -11.52 0.07 -19.78
N TYR A 303 -11.56 -0.06 -18.45
CA TYR A 303 -10.69 -0.95 -17.69
C TYR A 303 -10.91 -2.42 -18.08
N ILE A 304 -12.16 -2.89 -18.21
CA ILE A 304 -12.47 -4.26 -18.63
C ILE A 304 -11.94 -4.52 -20.04
N ILE A 305 -12.20 -3.61 -20.99
CA ILE A 305 -11.70 -3.73 -22.37
C ILE A 305 -10.18 -3.83 -22.38
N PHE A 306 -9.49 -3.00 -21.60
CA PHE A 306 -8.03 -3.03 -21.46
C PHE A 306 -7.52 -4.37 -20.89
N LEU A 307 -8.26 -4.99 -19.95
CA LEU A 307 -7.87 -6.25 -19.34
C LEU A 307 -8.08 -7.48 -20.24
N ILE A 308 -8.99 -7.46 -21.19
CA ILE A 308 -9.33 -8.63 -22.04
C ILE A 308 -8.07 -9.26 -22.69
N PRO A 309 -7.24 -8.55 -23.45
CA PRO A 309 -6.05 -9.14 -24.08
C PRO A 309 -5.01 -9.64 -23.06
N ILE A 310 -4.93 -8.97 -21.92
CA ILE A 310 -4.01 -9.34 -20.82
C ILE A 310 -4.44 -10.68 -20.23
N TRP A 311 -5.71 -10.85 -19.97
CA TRP A 311 -6.31 -12.07 -19.43
C TRP A 311 -6.21 -13.23 -20.40
N ILE A 312 -6.48 -13.01 -21.69
CA ILE A 312 -6.34 -14.04 -22.73
C ILE A 312 -4.89 -14.53 -22.77
N LYS A 313 -3.91 -13.63 -22.79
CA LYS A 313 -2.50 -13.98 -22.79
C LYS A 313 -2.09 -14.72 -21.51
N PHE A 314 -2.53 -14.23 -20.35
CA PHE A 314 -2.25 -14.87 -19.06
C PHE A 314 -2.89 -16.24 -18.96
N PHE A 315 -4.15 -16.39 -19.41
CA PHE A 315 -4.88 -17.66 -19.39
C PHE A 315 -4.18 -18.76 -20.21
N ARG A 316 -3.56 -18.39 -21.34
CA ARG A 316 -2.82 -19.33 -22.20
C ARG A 316 -1.53 -19.85 -21.55
N SER A 317 -0.88 -19.05 -20.69
CA SER A 317 0.40 -19.41 -20.06
C SER A 317 0.51 -18.90 -18.63
N PRO A 318 -0.36 -19.36 -17.69
CA PRO A 318 -0.44 -18.81 -16.32
C PRO A 318 0.75 -19.19 -15.45
N ASN A 319 1.49 -20.24 -15.78
CA ASN A 319 2.66 -20.71 -15.02
C ASN A 319 3.94 -19.90 -15.30
N SER A 320 3.93 -19.02 -16.28
CA SER A 320 5.05 -18.14 -16.60
C SER A 320 5.13 -16.99 -15.59
N LEU A 321 6.27 -16.85 -14.92
CA LEU A 321 6.49 -15.73 -13.98
C LEU A 321 6.36 -14.38 -14.68
N ILE A 322 6.90 -14.26 -15.90
CA ILE A 322 6.79 -13.01 -16.67
C ILE A 322 5.32 -12.68 -17.02
N ASN A 323 4.50 -13.67 -17.37
CA ASN A 323 3.11 -13.46 -17.69
C ASN A 323 2.30 -13.07 -16.45
N LEU A 324 2.58 -13.71 -15.29
CA LEU A 324 1.95 -13.36 -14.02
C LEU A 324 2.29 -11.91 -13.63
N LEU A 325 3.57 -11.57 -13.59
CA LEU A 325 4.00 -10.22 -13.21
C LEU A 325 3.50 -9.17 -14.21
N SER A 326 3.49 -9.49 -15.52
CA SER A 326 2.94 -8.60 -16.54
C SER A 326 1.44 -8.38 -16.36
N ALA A 327 0.69 -9.43 -16.08
CA ALA A 327 -0.76 -9.32 -15.85
C ALA A 327 -1.07 -8.46 -14.61
N LEU A 328 -0.35 -8.67 -13.51
CA LEU A 328 -0.49 -7.86 -12.30
C LEU A 328 -0.09 -6.39 -12.55
N THR A 329 1.04 -6.15 -13.22
CA THR A 329 1.53 -4.81 -13.56
C THR A 329 0.52 -4.05 -14.42
N LEU A 330 0.05 -4.67 -15.50
CA LEU A 330 -0.90 -4.05 -16.41
C LEU A 330 -2.28 -3.88 -15.78
N SER A 331 -2.71 -4.81 -14.90
CA SER A 331 -3.96 -4.65 -14.14
C SER A 331 -3.89 -3.42 -13.21
N THR A 332 -2.77 -3.22 -12.52
CA THR A 332 -2.55 -2.02 -11.68
C THR A 332 -2.53 -0.76 -12.53
N PHE A 333 -1.78 -0.77 -13.63
CA PHE A 333 -1.69 0.38 -14.51
C PHE A 333 -3.05 0.76 -15.09
N GLY A 334 -3.77 -0.22 -15.63
CA GLY A 334 -5.10 0.01 -16.20
C GLY A 334 -6.13 0.49 -15.16
N SER A 335 -6.10 -0.05 -13.94
CA SER A 335 -6.98 0.42 -12.87
C SER A 335 -6.72 1.89 -12.53
N PHE A 336 -5.44 2.28 -12.43
CA PHE A 336 -5.06 3.66 -12.13
C PHE A 336 -5.47 4.62 -13.25
N ILE A 337 -5.28 4.22 -14.52
CA ILE A 337 -5.57 5.08 -15.68
C ILE A 337 -7.08 5.24 -15.91
N PHE A 338 -7.86 4.16 -15.83
CA PHE A 338 -9.24 4.17 -16.31
C PHE A 338 -10.30 4.29 -15.22
N LEU A 339 -10.04 3.78 -13.99
CA LEU A 339 -11.06 3.85 -12.94
C LEU A 339 -11.19 5.28 -12.38
N THR A 340 -12.40 5.61 -11.94
CA THR A 340 -12.70 6.85 -11.21
C THR A 340 -12.33 6.73 -9.74
N ASN A 341 -12.32 7.85 -9.04
CA ASN A 341 -12.02 7.93 -7.59
C ASN A 341 -10.63 7.38 -7.25
N MET A 342 -9.67 7.56 -8.16
CA MET A 342 -8.28 7.16 -7.96
C MET A 342 -7.53 8.26 -7.24
N HIS A 343 -6.79 7.86 -6.20
CA HIS A 343 -5.84 8.71 -5.51
C HIS A 343 -4.43 8.54 -6.08
N GLU A 344 -3.62 9.56 -5.91
CA GLU A 344 -2.23 9.62 -6.40
C GLU A 344 -1.40 8.39 -6.01
N ARG A 345 -1.59 7.81 -4.82
CA ARG A 345 -0.83 6.66 -4.31
C ARG A 345 -1.28 5.29 -4.84
N TYR A 346 -2.42 5.20 -5.52
CA TYR A 346 -2.97 3.91 -5.94
C TYR A 346 -2.17 3.22 -7.07
N LEU A 347 -1.20 3.91 -7.66
CA LEU A 347 -0.25 3.30 -8.59
C LEU A 347 0.93 2.60 -7.88
N TYR A 348 1.10 2.76 -6.54
CA TYR A 348 2.21 2.16 -5.80
C TYR A 348 2.45 0.66 -6.13
N PRO A 349 1.42 -0.21 -6.24
CA PRO A 349 1.63 -1.65 -6.45
C PRO A 349 2.38 -2.02 -7.73
N ILE A 350 2.49 -1.11 -8.69
CA ILE A 350 3.23 -1.35 -9.93
C ILE A 350 4.75 -1.47 -9.69
N PHE A 351 5.30 -0.70 -8.73
CA PHE A 351 6.76 -0.55 -8.58
C PHE A 351 7.47 -1.84 -8.19
N PRO A 352 7.03 -2.65 -7.21
CA PRO A 352 7.68 -3.94 -6.92
C PRO A 352 7.61 -4.90 -8.11
N LEU A 353 6.50 -4.91 -8.86
CA LEU A 353 6.29 -5.81 -10.00
C LEU A 353 7.16 -5.43 -11.19
N ILE A 354 7.13 -4.16 -11.59
CA ILE A 354 7.91 -3.65 -12.73
C ILE A 354 9.41 -3.74 -12.44
N THR A 355 9.83 -3.54 -11.18
CA THR A 355 11.24 -3.68 -10.80
C THR A 355 11.74 -5.11 -10.98
N ILE A 356 10.93 -6.12 -10.76
CA ILE A 356 11.30 -7.50 -11.09
C ILE A 356 11.30 -7.70 -12.60
N LEU A 357 10.24 -7.25 -13.29
CA LEU A 357 10.04 -7.45 -14.73
C LEU A 357 11.20 -6.94 -15.57
N ILE A 358 11.74 -5.75 -15.31
CA ILE A 358 12.83 -5.15 -16.11
C ILE A 358 14.14 -5.98 -16.08
N PHE A 359 14.28 -6.91 -15.15
CA PHE A 359 15.43 -7.82 -15.05
C PHE A 359 15.14 -9.22 -15.57
N LEU A 360 13.89 -9.52 -15.99
CA LEU A 360 13.53 -10.79 -16.60
C LEU A 360 13.93 -10.80 -18.09
N PRO A 361 14.30 -12.00 -18.65
CA PRO A 361 14.50 -12.13 -20.08
C PRO A 361 13.19 -11.84 -20.84
N ASN A 362 13.32 -11.24 -22.02
CA ASN A 362 12.17 -10.91 -22.88
C ASN A 362 11.12 -9.98 -22.23
N SER A 363 11.52 -9.17 -21.24
CA SER A 363 10.65 -8.12 -20.71
C SER A 363 10.36 -7.08 -21.81
N PHE A 364 9.09 -6.69 -21.91
CA PHE A 364 8.68 -5.58 -22.79
C PHE A 364 8.95 -4.20 -22.15
N ILE A 365 9.32 -4.16 -20.86
CA ILE A 365 9.57 -2.94 -20.09
C ILE A 365 11.08 -2.77 -19.93
N LYS A 366 11.56 -1.54 -20.09
CA LYS A 366 12.96 -1.15 -19.95
C LYS A 366 13.20 -0.41 -18.63
N LYS A 367 14.46 -0.27 -18.23
CA LYS A 367 14.86 0.50 -17.05
C LYS A 367 14.48 1.97 -17.18
N THR A 368 14.55 2.51 -18.38
CA THR A 368 14.11 3.89 -18.70
C THR A 368 12.64 4.10 -18.38
N ASP A 369 11.78 3.12 -18.68
CA ASP A 369 10.34 3.22 -18.44
C ASP A 369 10.04 3.27 -16.93
N LEU A 370 10.76 2.48 -16.12
CA LEU A 370 10.67 2.57 -14.66
C LEU A 370 11.13 3.94 -14.13
N ILE A 371 12.22 4.50 -14.67
CA ILE A 371 12.71 5.82 -14.26
C ILE A 371 11.68 6.90 -14.61
N ILE A 372 11.18 6.92 -15.85
CA ILE A 372 10.17 7.88 -16.30
C ILE A 372 8.90 7.77 -15.44
N LEU A 373 8.40 6.54 -15.24
CA LEU A 373 7.24 6.30 -14.40
C LEU A 373 7.46 6.78 -12.96
N SER A 374 8.67 6.55 -12.41
CA SER A 374 9.02 7.00 -11.06
C SER A 374 9.02 8.52 -10.95
N VAL A 375 9.55 9.24 -11.94
CA VAL A 375 9.54 10.72 -11.96
C VAL A 375 8.10 11.22 -12.03
N ILE A 376 7.31 10.74 -13.00
CA ILE A 376 5.92 11.16 -13.18
C ILE A 376 5.10 10.88 -11.91
N HIS A 377 5.26 9.71 -11.35
CA HIS A 377 4.48 9.33 -10.18
C HIS A 377 4.93 10.06 -8.91
N PHE A 378 6.23 10.35 -8.76
CA PHE A 378 6.71 11.21 -7.68
C PHE A 378 6.10 12.62 -7.77
N LEU A 379 6.05 13.20 -8.98
CA LEU A 379 5.39 14.49 -9.20
C LEU A 379 3.90 14.40 -8.87
N ASN A 380 3.23 13.30 -9.21
CA ASN A 380 1.83 13.08 -8.85
C ASN A 380 1.62 13.00 -7.32
N LEU A 381 2.47 12.25 -6.60
CA LEU A 381 2.42 12.20 -5.13
C LEU A 381 2.68 13.57 -4.50
N TYR A 382 3.59 14.34 -5.08
CA TYR A 382 3.96 15.68 -4.58
C TYR A 382 2.91 16.75 -4.89
N ASN A 383 2.11 16.55 -5.94
CA ASN A 383 1.07 17.48 -6.35
C ASN A 383 0.03 17.70 -5.26
N LEU A 384 -0.47 18.91 -5.10
CA LEU A 384 -1.36 19.42 -4.07
C LEU A 384 -0.73 19.54 -2.67
N TRP A 385 0.03 18.58 -2.23
CA TRP A 385 0.59 18.54 -0.86
C TRP A 385 1.82 19.43 -0.72
N PHE A 386 2.69 19.47 -1.75
CA PHE A 386 3.89 20.31 -1.85
C PHE A 386 4.78 20.27 -0.60
N TYR A 387 4.94 19.10 -0.02
CA TYR A 387 5.72 18.93 1.20
C TYR A 387 6.79 17.82 1.07
N PRO A 388 8.06 18.04 1.46
CA PRO A 388 8.63 19.33 1.87
C PRO A 388 8.56 20.36 0.74
N SER A 389 8.50 21.66 1.08
CA SER A 389 8.38 22.71 0.06
C SER A 389 9.64 22.78 -0.80
N ILE A 390 9.48 22.48 -2.10
CA ILE A 390 10.50 22.63 -3.13
C ILE A 390 9.97 23.65 -4.14
N PRO A 391 10.37 24.95 -4.01
CA PRO A 391 9.71 26.05 -4.75
C PRO A 391 9.65 25.83 -6.25
N PHE A 392 10.74 25.39 -6.86
CA PHE A 392 10.79 25.15 -8.32
C PHE A 392 9.77 24.11 -8.78
N ILE A 393 9.70 22.96 -8.11
CA ILE A 393 8.76 21.87 -8.46
C ILE A 393 7.33 22.30 -8.19
N LYS A 394 7.10 22.99 -7.06
CA LYS A 394 5.77 23.53 -6.72
C LYS A 394 5.26 24.49 -7.78
N THR A 395 6.08 25.47 -8.21
CA THR A 395 5.70 26.44 -9.24
C THR A 395 5.41 25.74 -10.57
N ALA A 396 6.26 24.78 -10.98
CA ALA A 396 6.06 24.03 -12.22
C ALA A 396 4.75 23.23 -12.23
N LEU A 397 4.41 22.56 -11.12
CA LEU A 397 3.16 21.78 -10.99
C LEU A 397 1.93 22.68 -10.94
N ILE A 398 1.98 23.81 -10.26
CA ILE A 398 0.86 24.79 -10.24
C ILE A 398 0.63 25.31 -11.66
N SER A 399 1.67 25.67 -12.39
CA SER A 399 1.56 26.14 -13.78
C SER A 399 1.02 25.03 -14.69
N PHE A 400 1.44 23.78 -14.49
CA PHE A 400 0.94 22.64 -15.25
C PHE A 400 -0.56 22.39 -14.97
N ASN A 401 -0.98 22.40 -13.71
CA ASN A 401 -2.39 22.26 -13.35
C ASN A 401 -3.24 23.39 -13.94
N PHE A 402 -2.73 24.61 -13.96
CA PHE A 402 -3.41 25.76 -14.58
C PHE A 402 -3.57 25.62 -16.10
N LEU A 403 -2.58 25.02 -16.79
CA LEU A 403 -2.67 24.75 -18.24
C LEU A 403 -3.66 23.63 -18.59
N LEU A 404 -4.01 22.77 -17.63
CA LEU A 404 -5.01 21.70 -17.81
C LEU A 404 -6.45 22.16 -17.50
N CYS A 405 -6.63 23.34 -16.87
CA CYS A 405 -7.92 23.96 -16.60
C CYS A 405 -8.35 24.86 -17.75
#